data_24af91fd01d6bc67aec3d61222f31a59
#
_entry.id   24af91fd01d6bc67aec3d61222f31a59
#
_cell.length_a   1.000
_cell.length_b   1.000
_cell.length_c   1.000
_cell.angle_alpha   90.00
_cell.angle_beta   90.00
_cell.angle_gamma   90.00
#
_symmetry.space_group_name_H-M   'P 1'
#
loop_
_entity.id
_entity.type
_entity.pdbx_description
1 polymer ?
#
loop_
_entity_poly.entity_id
_entity_poly.type
_entity_poly.pdbx_seq_one_letter_code
_entity_poly.pdbx_strand_id
1 'polypeptide(L)'
;MVRAVQRGLKRRELEGLVHAGIDEKSFRSGQSYISLLSDLDKSRVLEGMEGCDQATTEALWQSLPEEQRHSIQAVALEMAPAFIAASRVAVPQADLVHDKFHVAKHLNEAVDTVRRQEHKELLGQGDETLKSNRQLWLFNPVNLSDEQAADFGQLKYSGLKVARAWAIKELFSKLWNYRYEGSAASSSRTGSVGRRAANSSRSSKWRK
;
A
#
# COMPACT_ATOMS: atom_id res chain seq x y z
N MET A 1 17.28 -4.04 30.88
CA MET A 1 16.36 -3.70 29.78
C MET A 1 14.90 -3.60 30.25
N VAL A 2 14.29 -4.62 30.87
CA VAL A 2 12.87 -4.66 31.32
C VAL A 2 12.46 -3.44 32.16
N ARG A 3 13.27 -3.04 33.16
CA ARG A 3 12.96 -1.88 34.03
C ARG A 3 12.92 -0.54 33.28
N ALA A 4 13.68 -0.39 32.19
CA ALA A 4 13.64 0.85 31.38
C ALA A 4 12.36 0.90 30.54
N VAL A 5 11.95 -0.22 29.96
CA VAL A 5 10.69 -0.34 29.23
C VAL A 5 9.49 -0.09 30.15
N GLN A 6 9.46 -0.70 31.34
CA GLN A 6 8.40 -0.49 32.31
C GLN A 6 8.30 0.96 32.80
N ARG A 7 9.44 1.66 32.97
CA ARG A 7 9.42 3.10 33.27
C ARG A 7 8.90 3.93 32.11
N GLY A 8 9.22 3.56 30.88
CA GLY A 8 8.69 4.21 29.69
C GLY A 8 7.18 4.06 29.57
N LEU A 9 6.69 2.84 29.77
CA LEU A 9 5.24 2.53 29.76
C LEU A 9 4.45 3.32 30.84
N LYS A 10 5.02 3.45 32.04
CA LYS A 10 4.40 4.24 33.12
C LYS A 10 4.35 5.75 32.86
N ARG A 11 5.20 6.27 31.97
CA ARG A 11 5.29 7.70 31.62
C ARG A 11 4.57 8.03 30.33
N ARG A 12 3.98 7.04 29.67
CA ARG A 12 3.29 7.31 28.41
C ARG A 12 2.03 8.15 28.69
N GLU A 13 2.00 9.30 28.06
CA GLU A 13 0.82 10.15 28.02
C GLU A 13 -0.06 9.66 26.87
N LEU A 14 -1.23 9.17 27.17
CA LEU A 14 -2.19 8.68 26.17
C LEU A 14 -3.21 9.75 25.79
N GLU A 15 -3.26 10.86 26.52
CA GLU A 15 -4.21 11.94 26.26
C GLU A 15 -3.99 12.58 24.89
N GLY A 16 -5.09 12.89 24.22
CA GLY A 16 -5.09 13.58 22.93
C GLY A 16 -4.64 12.73 21.76
N LEU A 17 -4.86 11.42 21.79
CA LEU A 17 -4.63 10.55 20.64
C LEU A 17 -5.74 10.73 19.59
N VAL A 18 -5.45 11.50 18.56
CA VAL A 18 -6.39 11.81 17.46
C VAL A 18 -6.13 10.96 16.23
N HIS A 19 -4.88 10.80 15.84
CA HIS A 19 -4.48 10.01 14.69
C HIS A 19 -3.56 8.86 15.13
N ALA A 20 -4.04 7.63 14.98
CA ALA A 20 -3.29 6.42 15.29
C ALA A 20 -2.70 5.79 14.03
N GLY A 21 -1.62 5.03 14.21
CA GLY A 21 -1.03 4.22 13.14
C GLY A 21 -0.86 2.78 13.60
N ILE A 22 -1.19 1.81 12.73
CA ILE A 22 -0.84 0.40 12.91
C ILE A 22 0.04 -0.03 11.75
N ASP A 23 1.20 -0.58 12.07
CA ASP A 23 2.21 -1.05 11.12
C ASP A 23 2.84 -2.35 11.61
N GLU A 24 3.40 -3.14 10.70
CA GLU A 24 4.17 -4.33 11.05
C GLU A 24 5.65 -4.14 10.74
N LYS A 25 6.48 -4.70 11.60
CA LYS A 25 7.93 -4.70 11.43
C LYS A 25 8.49 -6.11 11.57
N SER A 26 9.17 -6.59 10.53
CA SER A 26 9.97 -7.81 10.67
C SER A 26 11.23 -7.52 11.47
N PHE A 27 11.52 -8.30 12.51
CA PHE A 27 12.68 -8.10 13.38
C PHE A 27 13.67 -9.26 13.39
N ARG A 28 13.35 -10.38 12.69
CA ARG A 28 14.24 -11.53 12.49
C ARG A 28 14.09 -12.11 11.10
N SER A 29 15.12 -12.79 10.62
CA SER A 29 14.98 -13.66 9.45
C SER A 29 14.03 -14.82 9.79
N GLY A 30 12.99 -15.03 8.96
CA GLY A 30 11.97 -16.06 9.15
C GLY A 30 10.74 -15.54 9.89
N GLN A 31 9.85 -14.85 9.19
CA GLN A 31 8.44 -14.56 9.56
C GLN A 31 8.15 -14.16 11.03
N SER A 32 9.12 -13.53 11.70
CA SER A 32 8.88 -12.97 13.03
C SER A 32 8.52 -11.49 12.87
N TYR A 33 7.29 -11.14 13.19
CA TYR A 33 6.75 -9.79 13.05
C TYR A 33 6.39 -9.22 14.42
N ILE A 34 6.50 -7.90 14.53
CA ILE A 34 5.94 -7.11 15.63
C ILE A 34 4.95 -6.15 14.99
N SER A 35 3.73 -6.14 15.50
CA SER A 35 2.76 -5.08 15.20
C SER A 35 2.94 -3.93 16.18
N LEU A 36 2.94 -2.72 15.65
CA LEU A 36 3.17 -1.48 16.39
C LEU A 36 1.93 -0.60 16.34
N LEU A 37 1.54 -0.06 17.49
CA LEU A 37 0.54 0.99 17.61
C LEU A 37 1.26 2.31 17.88
N SER A 38 0.99 3.33 17.08
CA SER A 38 1.69 4.61 17.09
C SER A 38 0.72 5.79 17.21
N ASP A 39 1.17 6.84 17.89
CA ASP A 39 0.59 8.18 17.84
C ASP A 39 1.28 8.95 16.71
N LEU A 40 0.54 9.24 15.65
CA LEU A 40 1.09 9.88 14.46
C LEU A 40 1.33 11.37 14.68
N ASP A 41 0.54 12.03 15.52
CA ASP A 41 0.68 13.46 15.79
C ASP A 41 1.96 13.74 16.57
N LYS A 42 2.27 12.89 17.55
CA LYS A 42 3.45 13.00 18.40
C LYS A 42 4.63 12.18 17.92
N SER A 43 4.50 11.47 16.75
CA SER A 43 5.54 10.64 16.13
C SER A 43 6.18 9.65 17.11
N ARG A 44 5.37 8.91 17.87
CA ARG A 44 5.84 7.96 18.89
C ARG A 44 5.09 6.64 18.85
N VAL A 45 5.80 5.57 19.19
CA VAL A 45 5.21 4.25 19.39
C VAL A 45 4.56 4.19 20.78
N LEU A 46 3.32 3.75 20.83
CA LEU A 46 2.55 3.57 22.07
C LEU A 46 2.68 2.16 22.61
N GLU A 47 2.59 1.15 21.75
CA GLU A 47 2.66 -0.25 22.12
C GLU A 47 3.22 -1.09 20.97
N GLY A 48 3.77 -2.27 21.31
CA GLY A 48 4.26 -3.24 20.34
C GLY A 48 4.01 -4.66 20.83
N MET A 49 3.50 -5.51 19.94
CA MET A 49 3.20 -6.92 20.26
C MET A 49 3.72 -7.85 19.18
N GLU A 50 4.23 -9.02 19.56
CA GLU A 50 4.63 -10.06 18.61
C GLU A 50 3.42 -10.60 17.86
N GLY A 51 3.57 -10.76 16.55
CA GLY A 51 2.53 -11.22 15.62
C GLY A 51 2.04 -10.13 14.71
N CYS A 52 1.22 -10.53 13.72
CA CYS A 52 0.59 -9.64 12.73
C CYS A 52 -0.82 -10.13 12.36
N ASP A 53 -1.43 -10.91 13.20
CA ASP A 53 -2.78 -11.44 13.03
C ASP A 53 -3.85 -10.54 13.68
N GLN A 54 -5.09 -10.93 13.52
CA GLN A 54 -6.22 -10.19 14.06
C GLN A 54 -6.20 -10.13 15.58
N ALA A 55 -5.85 -11.23 16.26
CA ALA A 55 -5.81 -11.30 17.71
C ALA A 55 -4.75 -10.35 18.30
N THR A 56 -3.58 -10.30 17.68
CA THR A 56 -2.52 -9.34 18.02
C THR A 56 -2.99 -7.90 17.87
N THR A 57 -3.69 -7.59 16.78
CA THR A 57 -4.22 -6.24 16.52
C THR A 57 -5.31 -5.87 17.52
N GLU A 58 -6.19 -6.78 17.86
CA GLU A 58 -7.21 -6.58 18.90
C GLU A 58 -6.56 -6.31 20.26
N ALA A 59 -5.52 -7.06 20.62
CA ALA A 59 -4.77 -6.86 21.86
C ALA A 59 -4.06 -5.48 21.89
N LEU A 60 -3.51 -5.02 20.75
CA LEU A 60 -2.97 -3.67 20.64
C LEU A 60 -4.03 -2.61 20.94
N TRP A 61 -5.22 -2.73 20.37
CA TRP A 61 -6.32 -1.80 20.64
C TRP A 61 -6.78 -1.86 22.10
N GLN A 62 -6.83 -3.05 22.69
CA GLN A 62 -7.20 -3.23 24.10
C GLN A 62 -6.16 -2.65 25.07
N SER A 63 -4.92 -2.45 24.64
CA SER A 63 -3.89 -1.78 25.45
C SER A 63 -4.18 -0.30 25.71
N LEU A 64 -5.08 0.30 24.90
CA LEU A 64 -5.54 1.68 25.11
C LEU A 64 -6.80 1.71 25.97
N PRO A 65 -6.93 2.70 26.88
CA PRO A 65 -8.19 2.98 27.56
C PRO A 65 -9.33 3.24 26.56
N GLU A 66 -10.54 2.90 26.93
CA GLU A 66 -11.71 3.06 26.07
C GLU A 66 -11.94 4.52 25.64
N GLU A 67 -11.77 5.45 26.57
CA GLU A 67 -11.87 6.90 26.31
C GLU A 67 -10.91 7.36 25.21
N GLN A 68 -9.67 6.81 25.20
CA GLN A 68 -8.69 7.12 24.18
C GLN A 68 -9.06 6.52 22.83
N ARG A 69 -9.61 5.33 22.80
CA ARG A 69 -10.09 4.72 21.55
C ARG A 69 -11.23 5.53 20.94
N HIS A 70 -12.14 6.06 21.75
CA HIS A 70 -13.24 6.90 21.27
C HIS A 70 -12.78 8.28 20.76
N SER A 71 -11.64 8.79 21.19
CA SER A 71 -11.09 10.07 20.72
C SER A 71 -10.38 9.98 19.36
N ILE A 72 -10.08 8.75 18.87
CA ILE A 72 -9.40 8.55 17.60
C ILE A 72 -10.32 8.89 16.43
N GLN A 73 -9.86 9.78 15.56
CA GLN A 73 -10.57 10.22 14.37
C GLN A 73 -10.12 9.50 13.11
N ALA A 74 -8.82 9.15 13.02
CA ALA A 74 -8.30 8.40 11.87
C ALA A 74 -7.23 7.40 12.30
N VAL A 75 -7.17 6.29 11.56
CA VAL A 75 -6.16 5.25 11.72
C VAL A 75 -5.47 5.00 10.39
N ALA A 76 -4.17 5.27 10.33
CA ALA A 76 -3.34 4.84 9.21
C ALA A 76 -2.90 3.39 9.42
N LEU A 77 -3.14 2.55 8.42
CA LEU A 77 -2.83 1.11 8.52
C LEU A 77 -2.47 0.50 7.16
N GLU A 78 -1.76 -0.61 7.20
CA GLU A 78 -1.54 -1.43 6.02
C GLU A 78 -2.85 -2.07 5.53
N MET A 79 -2.90 -2.43 4.24
CA MET A 79 -4.06 -3.07 3.61
C MET A 79 -4.25 -4.55 4.03
N ALA A 80 -3.73 -4.94 5.19
CA ALA A 80 -3.88 -6.27 5.75
C ALA A 80 -5.32 -6.48 6.29
N PRO A 81 -6.03 -7.54 5.86
CA PRO A 81 -7.41 -7.79 6.31
C PRO A 81 -7.56 -7.89 7.83
N ALA A 82 -6.55 -8.44 8.52
CA ALA A 82 -6.52 -8.56 9.98
C ALA A 82 -6.55 -7.19 10.67
N PHE A 83 -5.71 -6.25 10.22
CA PHE A 83 -5.64 -4.90 10.76
C PHE A 83 -6.94 -4.13 10.52
N ILE A 84 -7.50 -4.25 9.31
CA ILE A 84 -8.76 -3.60 8.94
C ILE A 84 -9.91 -4.12 9.80
N ALA A 85 -10.04 -5.45 9.95
CA ALA A 85 -11.13 -6.07 10.70
C ALA A 85 -11.10 -5.69 12.17
N ALA A 86 -9.94 -5.83 12.83
CA ALA A 86 -9.76 -5.49 14.25
C ALA A 86 -9.99 -3.99 14.51
N SER A 87 -9.47 -3.11 13.64
CA SER A 87 -9.63 -1.66 13.81
C SER A 87 -11.08 -1.21 13.64
N ARG A 88 -11.83 -1.78 12.70
CA ARG A 88 -13.27 -1.47 12.54
C ARG A 88 -14.10 -1.82 13.76
N VAL A 89 -13.72 -2.85 14.51
CA VAL A 89 -14.39 -3.26 15.75
C VAL A 89 -13.96 -2.36 16.91
N ALA A 90 -12.66 -2.09 17.04
CA ALA A 90 -12.10 -1.38 18.18
C ALA A 90 -12.34 0.13 18.17
N VAL A 91 -12.36 0.74 16.97
CA VAL A 91 -12.50 2.19 16.76
C VAL A 91 -13.44 2.47 15.58
N PRO A 92 -14.73 2.08 15.66
CA PRO A 92 -15.68 2.13 14.55
C PRO A 92 -15.97 3.54 14.05
N GLN A 93 -15.71 4.57 14.85
CA GLN A 93 -15.89 5.99 14.51
C GLN A 93 -14.75 6.55 13.68
N ALA A 94 -13.58 5.88 13.67
CA ALA A 94 -12.39 6.39 13.01
C ALA A 94 -12.35 6.09 11.51
N ASP A 95 -11.88 7.04 10.72
CA ASP A 95 -11.59 6.83 9.31
C ASP A 95 -10.36 5.93 9.14
N LEU A 96 -10.49 4.85 8.37
CA LEU A 96 -9.36 3.98 8.05
C LEU A 96 -8.65 4.49 6.79
N VAL A 97 -7.40 4.90 6.94
CA VAL A 97 -6.56 5.44 5.88
C VAL A 97 -5.45 4.45 5.54
N HIS A 98 -5.33 4.09 4.28
CA HIS A 98 -4.26 3.19 3.86
C HIS A 98 -2.96 3.95 3.60
N ASP A 99 -1.85 3.40 4.08
CA ASP A 99 -0.52 3.96 3.87
C ASP A 99 -0.20 4.01 2.37
N LYS A 100 0.22 5.19 1.93
CA LYS A 100 0.65 5.46 0.55
C LYS A 100 1.73 4.50 0.06
N PHE A 101 2.69 4.14 0.92
CA PHE A 101 3.78 3.24 0.56
C PHE A 101 3.28 1.83 0.24
N HIS A 102 2.34 1.32 1.03
CA HIS A 102 1.76 0.01 0.81
C HIS A 102 0.89 -0.02 -0.46
N VAL A 103 0.11 1.02 -0.70
CA VAL A 103 -0.63 1.16 -1.97
C VAL A 103 0.33 1.21 -3.17
N ALA A 104 1.39 2.01 -3.09
CA ALA A 104 2.39 2.12 -4.16
C ALA A 104 3.13 0.79 -4.39
N LYS A 105 3.47 0.05 -3.31
CA LYS A 105 4.06 -1.29 -3.39
C LYS A 105 3.14 -2.25 -4.17
N HIS A 106 1.87 -2.35 -3.80
CA HIS A 106 0.91 -3.22 -4.49
C HIS A 106 0.71 -2.84 -5.97
N LEU A 107 0.71 -1.54 -6.28
CA LEU A 107 0.65 -1.10 -7.67
C LEU A 107 1.88 -1.52 -8.46
N ASN A 108 3.08 -1.38 -7.88
CA ASN A 108 4.31 -1.84 -8.50
C ASN A 108 4.35 -3.36 -8.70
N GLU A 109 3.91 -4.13 -7.71
CA GLU A 109 3.80 -5.60 -7.81
C GLU A 109 2.82 -6.02 -8.91
N ALA A 110 1.69 -5.33 -9.04
CA ALA A 110 0.72 -5.57 -10.11
C ALA A 110 1.32 -5.31 -11.50
N VAL A 111 2.04 -4.18 -11.66
CA VAL A 111 2.74 -3.84 -12.92
C VAL A 111 3.81 -4.88 -13.24
N ASP A 112 4.65 -5.29 -12.27
CA ASP A 112 5.68 -6.30 -12.48
C ASP A 112 5.08 -7.68 -12.81
N THR A 113 3.94 -8.01 -12.25
CA THR A 113 3.24 -9.26 -12.57
C THR A 113 2.76 -9.26 -14.03
N VAL A 114 2.14 -8.18 -14.49
CA VAL A 114 1.73 -8.02 -15.89
C VAL A 114 2.95 -8.08 -16.82
N ARG A 115 4.02 -7.36 -16.47
CA ARG A 115 5.27 -7.36 -17.23
C ARG A 115 5.86 -8.77 -17.38
N ARG A 116 5.95 -9.53 -16.29
CA ARG A 116 6.50 -10.89 -16.32
C ARG A 116 5.65 -11.84 -17.19
N GLN A 117 4.33 -11.72 -17.12
CA GLN A 117 3.43 -12.54 -17.94
C GLN A 117 3.60 -12.19 -19.43
N GLU A 118 3.59 -10.90 -19.75
CA GLU A 118 3.74 -10.45 -21.14
C GLU A 118 5.13 -10.74 -21.71
N HIS A 119 6.20 -10.55 -20.91
CA HIS A 119 7.56 -10.93 -21.31
C HIS A 119 7.66 -12.41 -21.69
N LYS A 120 7.03 -13.29 -20.90
CA LYS A 120 6.99 -14.74 -21.21
C LYS A 120 6.25 -15.02 -22.52
N GLU A 121 5.13 -14.32 -22.77
CA GLU A 121 4.36 -14.46 -24.02
C GLU A 121 5.18 -13.99 -25.23
N LEU A 122 5.83 -12.83 -25.15
CA LEU A 122 6.66 -12.24 -26.20
C LEU A 122 7.91 -13.08 -26.48
N LEU A 123 8.60 -13.54 -25.44
CA LEU A 123 9.79 -14.38 -25.59
C LEU A 123 9.47 -15.69 -26.32
N GLY A 124 8.29 -16.27 -26.09
CA GLY A 124 7.80 -17.44 -26.83
C GLY A 124 7.56 -17.18 -28.31
N GLN A 125 7.48 -15.91 -28.72
CA GLN A 125 7.35 -15.45 -30.12
C GLN A 125 8.66 -14.93 -30.70
N GLY A 126 9.77 -15.01 -29.94
CA GLY A 126 11.08 -14.49 -30.33
C GLY A 126 11.23 -12.99 -30.10
N ASP A 127 10.31 -12.34 -29.41
CA ASP A 127 10.35 -10.90 -29.12
C ASP A 127 10.97 -10.66 -27.75
N GLU A 128 12.11 -9.96 -27.70
CA GLU A 128 12.87 -9.60 -26.50
C GLU A 128 12.59 -8.17 -26.00
N THR A 129 11.56 -7.50 -26.50
CA THR A 129 11.25 -6.09 -26.18
C THR A 129 11.20 -5.79 -24.68
N LEU A 130 10.75 -6.72 -23.84
CA LEU A 130 10.67 -6.56 -22.38
C LEU A 130 11.88 -7.09 -21.61
N LYS A 131 12.96 -7.50 -22.31
CA LYS A 131 14.17 -7.99 -21.69
C LYS A 131 14.93 -6.85 -21.00
N SER A 132 15.38 -7.07 -19.76
CA SER A 132 16.24 -6.17 -18.97
C SER A 132 15.68 -4.77 -18.65
N ASN A 133 14.42 -4.46 -18.98
CA ASN A 133 13.83 -3.13 -18.78
C ASN A 133 12.84 -3.05 -17.57
N ARG A 134 12.94 -4.00 -16.63
CA ARG A 134 12.05 -4.04 -15.44
C ARG A 134 11.99 -2.72 -14.69
N GLN A 135 13.13 -2.07 -14.50
CA GLN A 135 13.23 -0.86 -13.68
C GLN A 135 12.50 0.33 -14.32
N LEU A 136 12.45 0.41 -15.66
CA LEU A 136 11.74 1.47 -16.38
C LEU A 136 10.25 1.50 -16.03
N TRP A 137 9.64 0.36 -15.74
CA TRP A 137 8.23 0.23 -15.39
C TRP A 137 7.92 0.48 -13.92
N LEU A 138 8.92 0.27 -13.04
CA LEU A 138 8.71 0.31 -11.58
C LEU A 138 9.20 1.59 -10.94
N PHE A 139 10.26 2.21 -11.47
CA PHE A 139 10.80 3.45 -10.93
C PHE A 139 9.85 4.64 -11.18
N ASN A 140 9.98 5.63 -10.30
CA ASN A 140 9.38 6.93 -10.57
C ASN A 140 10.08 7.53 -11.80
N PRO A 141 9.35 8.03 -12.81
CA PRO A 141 9.95 8.65 -14.00
C PRO A 141 10.98 9.74 -13.70
N VAL A 142 10.83 10.45 -12.58
CA VAL A 142 11.79 11.49 -12.14
C VAL A 142 13.17 10.91 -11.78
N ASN A 143 13.26 9.63 -11.48
CA ASN A 143 14.50 8.94 -11.09
C ASN A 143 15.17 8.20 -12.25
N LEU A 144 14.64 8.32 -13.47
CA LEU A 144 15.25 7.75 -14.67
C LEU A 144 16.34 8.69 -15.19
N SER A 145 17.46 8.12 -15.70
CA SER A 145 18.42 8.90 -16.47
C SER A 145 17.80 9.37 -17.79
N ASP A 146 18.42 10.36 -18.45
CA ASP A 146 17.94 10.90 -19.74
C ASP A 146 17.86 9.79 -20.80
N GLU A 147 18.83 8.90 -20.87
CA GLU A 147 18.85 7.73 -21.75
C GLU A 147 17.70 6.78 -21.44
N GLN A 148 17.52 6.41 -20.18
CA GLN A 148 16.42 5.57 -19.73
C GLN A 148 15.05 6.20 -19.99
N ALA A 149 14.94 7.51 -19.85
CA ALA A 149 13.70 8.24 -20.12
C ALA A 149 13.37 8.27 -21.63
N ALA A 150 14.38 8.37 -22.49
CA ALA A 150 14.22 8.31 -23.94
C ALA A 150 13.75 6.92 -24.38
N ASP A 151 14.41 5.86 -23.94
CA ASP A 151 14.05 4.46 -24.22
C ASP A 151 12.64 4.15 -23.73
N PHE A 152 12.33 4.56 -22.50
CA PHE A 152 11.02 4.38 -21.91
C PHE A 152 9.94 5.17 -22.65
N GLY A 153 10.33 6.32 -23.23
CA GLY A 153 9.46 7.17 -24.05
C GLY A 153 8.77 6.42 -25.18
N GLN A 154 9.48 5.50 -25.82
CA GLN A 154 8.92 4.65 -26.88
C GLN A 154 8.08 3.49 -26.30
N LEU A 155 8.58 2.83 -25.27
CA LEU A 155 7.93 1.67 -24.64
C LEU A 155 6.57 2.00 -24.01
N LYS A 156 6.44 3.13 -23.31
CA LYS A 156 5.20 3.52 -22.61
C LYS A 156 4.01 3.80 -23.53
N TYR A 157 4.27 4.12 -24.82
CA TYR A 157 3.22 4.33 -25.83
C TYR A 157 3.01 3.10 -26.72
N SER A 158 3.73 2.02 -26.49
CA SER A 158 3.52 0.77 -27.20
C SER A 158 2.17 0.13 -26.84
N GLY A 159 1.66 -0.75 -27.67
CA GLY A 159 0.43 -1.52 -27.43
C GLY A 159 0.54 -2.56 -26.31
N LEU A 160 1.64 -2.62 -25.57
CA LEU A 160 1.92 -3.59 -24.53
C LEU A 160 0.93 -3.52 -23.36
N LYS A 161 0.62 -4.66 -22.76
CA LYS A 161 -0.24 -4.76 -21.58
C LYS A 161 0.41 -4.07 -20.38
N VAL A 162 1.74 -4.20 -20.24
CA VAL A 162 2.51 -3.54 -19.18
C VAL A 162 2.45 -2.02 -19.29
N ALA A 163 2.45 -1.45 -20.50
CA ALA A 163 2.31 0.00 -20.69
C ALA A 163 0.98 0.52 -20.15
N ARG A 164 -0.11 -0.21 -20.37
CA ARG A 164 -1.43 0.10 -19.80
C ARG A 164 -1.46 -0.04 -18.29
N ALA A 165 -0.85 -1.10 -17.75
CA ALA A 165 -0.74 -1.30 -16.31
C ALA A 165 0.06 -0.17 -15.65
N TRP A 166 1.16 0.24 -16.26
CA TRP A 166 1.97 1.38 -15.82
C TRP A 166 1.18 2.69 -15.84
N ALA A 167 0.46 2.99 -16.93
CA ALA A 167 -0.37 4.19 -17.00
C ALA A 167 -1.43 4.27 -15.90
N ILE A 168 -2.03 3.13 -15.52
CA ILE A 168 -2.95 3.04 -14.39
C ILE A 168 -2.21 3.33 -13.08
N LYS A 169 -1.02 2.75 -12.86
CA LYS A 169 -0.19 3.03 -11.68
C LYS A 169 0.11 4.53 -11.56
N GLU A 170 0.52 5.17 -12.64
CA GLU A 170 0.83 6.61 -12.67
C GLU A 170 -0.42 7.46 -12.39
N LEU A 171 -1.58 7.06 -12.89
CA LEU A 171 -2.84 7.74 -12.58
C LEU A 171 -3.16 7.66 -11.09
N PHE A 172 -3.00 6.48 -10.49
CA PHE A 172 -3.19 6.30 -9.04
C PHE A 172 -2.17 7.08 -8.21
N SER A 173 -0.93 7.18 -8.65
CA SER A 173 0.10 7.95 -7.93
C SER A 173 -0.26 9.43 -7.78
N LYS A 174 -1.07 9.96 -8.70
CA LYS A 174 -1.55 11.35 -8.65
C LYS A 174 -2.64 11.61 -7.62
N LEU A 175 -3.28 10.58 -7.06
CA LEU A 175 -4.34 10.74 -6.05
C LEU A 175 -3.87 11.56 -4.85
N TRP A 176 -2.64 11.35 -4.41
CA TRP A 176 -2.07 12.07 -3.26
C TRP A 176 -1.72 13.54 -3.54
N ASN A 177 -1.82 13.99 -4.81
CA ASN A 177 -1.62 15.37 -5.20
C ASN A 177 -2.92 16.17 -5.22
N TYR A 178 -4.07 15.52 -5.13
CA TYR A 178 -5.36 16.20 -5.08
C TYR A 178 -5.62 16.80 -3.70
N ARG A 179 -6.03 18.05 -3.68
CA ARG A 179 -6.41 18.80 -2.47
C ARG A 179 -7.91 18.73 -2.18
N TYR A 180 -8.69 18.35 -3.16
CA TYR A 180 -10.16 18.31 -3.07
C TYR A 180 -10.66 16.89 -3.25
N GLU A 181 -11.52 16.45 -2.33
CA GLU A 181 -12.09 15.11 -2.30
C GLU A 181 -12.79 14.73 -3.62
N GLY A 182 -13.58 15.63 -4.20
CA GLY A 182 -14.26 15.40 -5.47
C GLY A 182 -13.33 15.08 -6.64
N SER A 183 -12.16 15.73 -6.70
CA SER A 183 -11.15 15.49 -7.74
C SER A 183 -10.46 14.13 -7.55
N ALA A 184 -10.17 13.74 -6.31
CA ALA A 184 -9.58 12.45 -5.99
C ALA A 184 -10.54 11.29 -6.32
N ALA A 185 -11.81 11.43 -5.97
CA ALA A 185 -12.85 10.43 -6.25
C ALA A 185 -13.08 10.25 -7.76
N SER A 186 -13.01 11.31 -8.57
CA SER A 186 -13.11 11.25 -10.02
C SER A 186 -11.93 10.48 -10.62
N SER A 187 -10.71 10.74 -10.18
CA SER A 187 -9.51 10.05 -10.65
C SER A 187 -9.51 8.56 -10.31
N SER A 188 -9.95 8.18 -9.10
CA SER A 188 -10.03 6.76 -8.70
C SER A 188 -11.06 5.99 -9.53
N ARG A 189 -12.18 6.61 -9.91
CA ARG A 189 -13.18 6.02 -10.82
C ARG A 189 -12.62 5.76 -12.21
N THR A 190 -11.84 6.65 -12.76
CA THR A 190 -11.17 6.47 -14.05
C THR A 190 -10.21 5.27 -14.02
N GLY A 191 -9.46 5.09 -12.94
CA GLY A 191 -8.60 3.92 -12.73
C GLY A 191 -9.39 2.60 -12.64
N SER A 192 -10.60 2.60 -12.05
CA SER A 192 -11.45 1.41 -11.97
C SER A 192 -12.06 1.02 -13.31
N VAL A 193 -12.39 1.99 -14.16
CA VAL A 193 -12.87 1.77 -15.54
C VAL A 193 -11.77 1.14 -16.39
N GLY A 194 -10.53 1.60 -16.27
CA GLY A 194 -9.39 1.00 -16.98
C GLY A 194 -9.16 -0.47 -16.60
N ARG A 195 -9.39 -0.86 -15.34
CA ARG A 195 -9.34 -2.28 -14.90
C ARG A 195 -10.45 -3.13 -15.52
N ARG A 196 -11.66 -2.61 -15.65
CA ARG A 196 -12.78 -3.33 -16.29
C ARG A 196 -12.51 -3.56 -17.78
N ALA A 197 -12.00 -2.58 -18.49
CA ALA A 197 -11.62 -2.71 -19.90
C ALA A 197 -10.50 -3.76 -20.11
N ALA A 198 -9.50 -3.79 -19.24
CA ALA A 198 -8.42 -4.77 -19.29
C ALA A 198 -8.91 -6.21 -18.99
N ASN A 199 -9.93 -6.38 -18.12
CA ASN A 199 -10.52 -7.69 -17.83
C ASN A 199 -11.56 -8.14 -18.86
N SER A 200 -12.29 -7.25 -19.52
CA SER A 200 -13.28 -7.63 -20.54
C SER A 200 -12.62 -8.23 -21.78
N SER A 201 -11.41 -7.78 -22.12
CA SER A 201 -10.62 -8.39 -23.22
C SER A 201 -10.12 -9.82 -22.90
N ARG A 202 -10.15 -10.24 -21.62
CA ARG A 202 -9.81 -11.62 -21.20
C ARG A 202 -10.99 -12.59 -21.35
N SER A 203 -12.22 -12.14 -21.12
CA SER A 203 -13.38 -13.05 -21.11
C SER A 203 -13.87 -13.45 -22.50
N SER A 204 -13.53 -12.71 -23.56
CA SER A 204 -13.97 -13.00 -24.92
C SER A 204 -13.16 -14.08 -25.64
N LYS A 205 -11.99 -14.51 -25.10
CA LYS A 205 -11.14 -15.54 -25.72
C LYS A 205 -11.44 -16.99 -25.31
N TRP A 206 -12.40 -17.22 -24.40
CA TRP A 206 -12.69 -18.56 -23.88
C TRP A 206 -14.11 -19.08 -24.18
N ARG A 207 -14.77 -18.57 -25.24
CA ARG A 207 -15.99 -19.20 -25.77
C ARG A 207 -15.81 -19.48 -27.26
N LYS A 208 -15.12 -20.54 -27.55
CA LYS A 208 -15.33 -21.42 -28.71
C LYS A 208 -14.86 -22.80 -28.35
#